data_e20b27fd58a30d70912ab8e8997c9977
#
_entry.id   e20b27fd58a30d70912ab8e8997c9977
#
_cell.length_a   1.000
_cell.length_b   1.000
_cell.length_c   1.000
_cell.angle_alpha   90.00
_cell.angle_beta   90.00
_cell.angle_gamma   90.00
#
_symmetry.space_group_name_H-M   'P 1'
#
loop_
_entity.id
_entity.type
_entity.pdbx_description
1 polymer ?
#
loop_
_entity_poly.entity_id
_entity_poly.type
_entity_poly.pdbx_seq_one_letter_code
_entity_poly.pdbx_strand_id
1 'polypeptide(L)'
;MKNFIIFLSLFKILFAQFSDPVQFSVSADNVNKGEAALIQVKADLEFSWRIYAVYDVPEGPSSTKFDIDSKFIKNIGTIIEPEPTEKFDEGFGNVTKYHEGSPIFTIPLMLDENIDLGEKSIDVLIDYQ
;
A
#
# COMPACT_ATOMS: atom_id res chain seq x y z
N MET A 1 63.72 17.63 -12.25
CA MET A 1 62.67 16.94 -11.51
C MET A 1 61.31 17.48 -12.02
N LYS A 2 60.56 16.67 -12.71
CA LYS A 2 59.25 17.04 -13.19
C LYS A 2 58.23 16.67 -12.13
N ASN A 3 57.61 17.63 -11.48
CA ASN A 3 56.50 17.42 -10.54
C ASN A 3 55.28 17.02 -11.34
N PHE A 4 54.84 15.79 -11.20
CA PHE A 4 53.59 15.29 -11.78
C PHE A 4 52.48 15.53 -10.76
N ILE A 5 51.62 16.53 -11.00
CA ILE A 5 50.45 16.79 -10.20
C ILE A 5 49.32 15.94 -10.78
N ILE A 6 48.95 14.86 -10.09
CA ILE A 6 47.78 14.06 -10.42
C ILE A 6 46.57 14.78 -9.87
N PHE A 7 45.77 15.36 -10.77
CA PHE A 7 44.47 15.93 -10.43
C PHE A 7 43.46 14.79 -10.35
N LEU A 8 43.19 14.27 -9.16
CA LEU A 8 42.13 13.28 -8.92
C LEU A 8 40.80 14.01 -8.87
N SER A 9 40.11 14.12 -10.01
CA SER A 9 38.75 14.62 -10.07
C SER A 9 37.82 13.62 -9.41
N LEU A 10 37.41 13.92 -8.19
CA LEU A 10 36.40 13.14 -7.47
C LEU A 10 35.03 13.44 -8.08
N PHE A 11 34.63 12.62 -9.06
CA PHE A 11 33.29 12.70 -9.65
C PHE A 11 32.31 12.15 -8.63
N LYS A 12 31.67 13.03 -7.84
CA LYS A 12 30.55 12.65 -6.98
C LYS A 12 29.34 12.42 -7.87
N ILE A 13 29.06 11.17 -8.20
CA ILE A 13 27.81 10.77 -8.82
C ILE A 13 26.74 10.88 -7.71
N LEU A 14 25.96 11.94 -7.76
CA LEU A 14 24.80 12.12 -6.92
C LEU A 14 23.70 11.21 -7.49
N PHE A 15 23.55 10.01 -6.97
CA PHE A 15 22.32 9.23 -7.22
C PHE A 15 21.20 9.92 -6.45
N ALA A 16 20.36 10.65 -7.17
CA ALA A 16 19.06 11.02 -6.63
C ALA A 16 18.27 9.71 -6.46
N GLN A 17 18.21 9.22 -5.23
CA GLN A 17 17.27 8.17 -4.86
C GLN A 17 15.89 8.80 -4.88
N PHE A 18 15.13 8.55 -5.93
CA PHE A 18 13.70 8.82 -5.92
C PHE A 18 13.10 7.79 -4.96
N SER A 19 12.86 8.19 -3.71
CA SER A 19 12.06 7.41 -2.80
C SER A 19 10.61 7.49 -3.28
N ASP A 20 9.94 6.35 -3.33
CA ASP A 20 8.50 6.32 -3.58
C ASP A 20 7.81 7.11 -2.45
N PRO A 21 6.98 8.12 -2.76
CA PRO A 21 6.31 8.94 -1.77
C PRO A 21 5.26 8.18 -0.96
N VAL A 22 4.94 6.97 -1.36
CA VAL A 22 4.00 6.07 -0.67
C VAL A 22 4.74 4.81 -0.26
N GLN A 23 4.84 4.57 1.03
CA GLN A 23 5.45 3.36 1.60
C GLN A 23 4.37 2.49 2.22
N PHE A 24 4.31 1.21 1.83
CA PHE A 24 3.35 0.26 2.39
C PHE A 24 4.04 -0.69 3.37
N SER A 25 3.35 -0.99 4.45
CA SER A 25 3.72 -2.05 5.38
C SER A 25 2.51 -2.94 5.67
N VAL A 26 2.75 -4.25 5.74
CA VAL A 26 1.72 -5.26 5.94
C VAL A 26 1.99 -6.01 7.23
N SER A 27 0.96 -6.18 8.05
CA SER A 27 1.03 -6.95 9.27
C SER A 27 -0.22 -7.84 9.44
N ALA A 28 -0.05 -8.92 10.17
CA ALA A 28 -1.13 -9.82 10.54
C ALA A 28 -0.85 -10.42 11.91
N ASP A 29 -1.90 -10.60 12.70
CA ASP A 29 -1.82 -11.31 13.96
C ASP A 29 -1.98 -12.82 13.76
N ASN A 30 -1.59 -13.59 14.77
CA ASN A 30 -1.90 -14.99 14.81
C ASN A 30 -3.42 -15.18 14.86
N VAL A 31 -3.91 -16.15 14.11
CA VAL A 31 -5.33 -16.45 14.01
C VAL A 31 -5.58 -17.92 14.35
N ASN A 32 -6.65 -18.18 15.07
CA ASN A 32 -7.08 -19.52 15.36
C ASN A 32 -7.85 -20.11 14.16
N LYS A 33 -7.78 -21.41 14.02
CA LYS A 33 -8.51 -22.14 12.99
C LYS A 33 -10.02 -21.87 13.12
N GLY A 34 -10.65 -21.52 12.02
CA GLY A 34 -12.07 -21.17 11.96
C GLY A 34 -12.41 -19.71 12.24
N GLU A 35 -11.43 -18.90 12.61
CA GLU A 35 -11.58 -17.45 12.77
C GLU A 35 -11.17 -16.69 11.51
N ALA A 36 -11.68 -15.47 11.34
CA ALA A 36 -11.23 -14.58 10.27
C ALA A 36 -9.83 -14.05 10.59
N ALA A 37 -8.93 -14.09 9.61
CA ALA A 37 -7.65 -13.41 9.70
C ALA A 37 -7.82 -11.95 9.29
N LEU A 38 -7.27 -11.03 10.06
CA LEU A 38 -7.26 -9.60 9.75
C LEU A 38 -5.86 -9.19 9.29
N ILE A 39 -5.77 -8.80 8.03
CA ILE A 39 -4.54 -8.25 7.48
C ILE A 39 -4.62 -6.74 7.53
N GLN A 40 -3.60 -6.11 8.11
CA GLN A 40 -3.49 -4.67 8.14
C GLN A 40 -2.46 -4.20 7.13
N VAL A 41 -2.87 -3.28 6.26
CA VAL A 41 -2.00 -2.59 5.32
C VAL A 41 -1.94 -1.13 5.70
N LYS A 42 -0.79 -0.66 6.13
CA LYS A 42 -0.53 0.74 6.44
C LYS A 42 0.13 1.39 5.23
N ALA A 43 -0.41 2.51 4.79
CA ALA A 43 0.24 3.37 3.81
C ALA A 43 0.83 4.58 4.53
N ASP A 44 2.14 4.76 4.48
CA ASP A 44 2.81 5.96 4.96
C ASP A 44 3.05 6.90 3.77
N LEU A 45 2.33 8.03 3.76
CA LEU A 45 2.36 9.02 2.69
C LEU A 45 3.24 10.20 3.08
N GLU A 46 4.13 10.61 2.18
CA GLU A 46 4.87 11.86 2.36
C GLU A 46 3.92 13.06 2.40
N PHE A 47 4.36 14.16 3.01
CA PHE A 47 3.57 15.38 3.11
C PHE A 47 3.07 15.83 1.73
N SER A 48 1.80 16.21 1.66
CA SER A 48 1.06 16.59 0.46
C SER A 48 0.71 15.48 -0.53
N TRP A 49 1.15 14.24 -0.29
CA TRP A 49 0.71 13.08 -1.07
C TRP A 49 -0.57 12.49 -0.53
N ARG A 50 -1.33 11.86 -1.40
CA ARG A 50 -2.61 11.22 -1.07
C ARG A 50 -2.81 9.99 -1.95
N ILE A 51 -3.60 9.06 -1.45
CA ILE A 51 -4.11 7.93 -2.22
C ILE A 51 -5.63 7.94 -2.16
N TYR A 52 -6.28 7.47 -3.23
CA TYR A 52 -7.73 7.43 -3.25
C TYR A 52 -8.28 6.31 -2.38
N ALA A 53 -9.51 6.51 -1.89
CA ALA A 53 -10.24 5.53 -1.09
C ALA A 53 -10.55 4.26 -1.89
N VAL A 54 -10.99 3.21 -1.19
CA VAL A 54 -11.35 1.92 -1.83
C VAL A 54 -12.69 1.96 -2.56
N TYR A 55 -13.41 3.08 -2.52
CA TYR A 55 -14.67 3.26 -3.23
C TYR A 55 -14.45 3.76 -4.65
N ASP A 56 -15.10 3.12 -5.61
CA ASP A 56 -15.13 3.62 -6.98
C ASP A 56 -16.01 4.87 -7.10
N VAL A 57 -15.47 5.92 -7.69
CA VAL A 57 -16.20 7.14 -8.02
C VAL A 57 -16.46 7.13 -9.53
N PRO A 58 -17.73 7.17 -9.98
CA PRO A 58 -18.04 7.21 -11.41
C PRO A 58 -17.34 8.38 -12.08
N GLU A 59 -16.62 8.12 -13.18
CA GLU A 59 -15.82 9.10 -13.93
C GLU A 59 -14.74 9.81 -13.08
N GLY A 60 -14.36 9.19 -11.96
CA GLY A 60 -13.36 9.66 -11.02
C GLY A 60 -12.02 8.94 -11.14
N PRO A 61 -11.13 9.18 -10.18
CA PRO A 61 -9.86 8.47 -10.09
C PRO A 61 -10.05 6.98 -9.82
N SER A 62 -9.04 6.19 -10.14
CA SER A 62 -9.03 4.77 -9.77
C SER A 62 -8.98 4.61 -8.25
N SER A 63 -9.88 3.80 -7.72
CA SER A 63 -9.86 3.44 -6.28
C SER A 63 -8.63 2.62 -5.94
N THR A 64 -8.21 2.69 -4.67
CA THR A 64 -7.19 1.79 -4.15
C THR A 64 -7.75 0.39 -4.04
N LYS A 65 -7.03 -0.60 -4.59
CA LYS A 65 -7.44 -2.00 -4.64
C LYS A 65 -6.39 -2.88 -3.99
N PHE A 66 -6.87 -3.86 -3.26
CA PHE A 66 -6.04 -4.88 -2.64
C PHE A 66 -6.43 -6.23 -3.21
N ASP A 67 -5.45 -6.96 -3.71
CA ASP A 67 -5.60 -8.34 -4.13
C ASP A 67 -4.66 -9.22 -3.32
N ILE A 68 -5.15 -10.38 -2.90
CA ILE A 68 -4.38 -11.32 -2.09
C ILE A 68 -4.37 -12.66 -2.79
N ASP A 69 -3.18 -13.03 -3.25
CA ASP A 69 -2.96 -14.31 -3.89
C ASP A 69 -2.47 -15.34 -2.86
N SER A 70 -3.31 -16.32 -2.58
CA SER A 70 -2.96 -17.43 -1.72
C SER A 70 -3.89 -18.62 -1.94
N LYS A 71 -3.29 -19.82 -1.89
CA LYS A 71 -4.00 -21.10 -2.07
C LYS A 71 -4.93 -21.48 -0.91
N PHE A 72 -4.77 -20.86 0.26
CA PHE A 72 -5.52 -21.21 1.47
C PHE A 72 -6.55 -20.17 1.88
N ILE A 73 -6.82 -19.19 1.04
CA ILE A 73 -7.85 -18.17 1.26
C ILE A 73 -9.13 -18.59 0.54
N LYS A 74 -10.20 -18.73 1.30
CA LYS A 74 -11.53 -19.07 0.78
C LYS A 74 -12.21 -17.84 0.17
N ASN A 75 -12.20 -16.73 0.88
CA ASN A 75 -12.70 -15.45 0.40
C ASN A 75 -12.06 -14.25 1.13
N ILE A 76 -12.21 -13.08 0.54
CA ILE A 76 -11.80 -11.79 1.08
C ILE A 76 -13.07 -11.04 1.47
N GLY A 77 -13.15 -10.56 2.71
CA GLY A 77 -14.25 -9.74 3.19
C GLY A 77 -14.16 -8.29 2.71
N THR A 78 -15.11 -7.49 3.15
CA THR A 78 -15.14 -6.05 2.85
C THR A 78 -13.97 -5.35 3.53
N ILE A 79 -13.22 -4.56 2.77
CA ILE A 79 -12.08 -3.80 3.27
C ILE A 79 -12.60 -2.68 4.18
N ILE A 80 -11.98 -2.55 5.35
CA ILE A 80 -12.26 -1.51 6.33
C ILE A 80 -11.18 -0.44 6.18
N GLU A 81 -11.58 0.78 5.92
CA GLU A 81 -10.67 1.93 5.83
C GLU A 81 -11.08 3.04 6.80
N PRO A 82 -10.17 3.95 7.18
CA PRO A 82 -10.53 5.16 7.91
C PRO A 82 -11.52 6.00 7.10
N GLU A 83 -12.25 6.89 7.77
CA GLU A 83 -13.11 7.85 7.08
C GLU A 83 -12.29 8.67 6.08
N PRO A 84 -12.55 8.59 4.76
CA PRO A 84 -11.79 9.33 3.78
C PRO A 84 -12.19 10.81 3.77
N THR A 85 -11.27 11.67 3.37
CA THR A 85 -11.57 13.07 3.08
C THR A 85 -12.30 13.16 1.74
N GLU A 86 -13.37 13.92 1.70
CA GLU A 86 -14.14 14.20 0.50
C GLU A 86 -13.84 15.61 0.00
N LYS A 87 -13.54 15.74 -1.29
CA LYS A 87 -13.27 17.02 -1.92
C LYS A 87 -13.68 17.00 -3.39
N PHE A 88 -14.32 18.10 -3.83
CA PHE A 88 -14.57 18.29 -5.26
C PHE A 88 -13.23 18.48 -5.99
N ASP A 89 -13.01 17.71 -7.02
CA ASP A 89 -11.82 17.76 -7.86
C ASP A 89 -12.22 18.30 -9.24
N GLU A 90 -11.68 19.45 -9.61
CA GLU A 90 -12.00 20.10 -10.88
C GLU A 90 -11.50 19.30 -12.09
N GLY A 91 -10.41 18.54 -11.93
CA GLY A 91 -9.87 17.70 -12.99
C GLY A 91 -10.77 16.55 -13.37
N PHE A 92 -11.45 15.94 -12.38
CA PHE A 92 -12.44 14.89 -12.61
C PHE A 92 -13.87 15.43 -12.73
N GLY A 93 -14.11 16.68 -12.31
CA GLY A 93 -15.45 17.27 -12.30
C GLY A 93 -16.41 16.59 -11.29
N ASN A 94 -15.87 15.97 -10.25
CA ASN A 94 -16.63 15.18 -9.30
C ASN A 94 -16.03 15.26 -7.90
N VAL A 95 -16.80 14.82 -6.88
CA VAL A 95 -16.27 14.66 -5.52
C VAL A 95 -15.42 13.41 -5.47
N THR A 96 -14.17 13.56 -5.05
CA THR A 96 -13.23 12.45 -4.83
C THR A 96 -13.06 12.16 -3.35
N LYS A 97 -12.72 10.92 -3.02
CA LYS A 97 -12.48 10.45 -1.66
C LYS A 97 -11.04 9.96 -1.56
N TYR A 98 -10.29 10.48 -0.59
CA TYR A 98 -8.86 10.19 -0.47
C TYR A 98 -8.39 10.17 0.98
N HIS A 99 -7.19 9.61 1.17
CA HIS A 99 -6.47 9.59 2.43
C HIS A 99 -5.14 10.33 2.32
N GLU A 100 -4.74 10.96 3.41
CA GLU A 100 -3.43 11.57 3.63
C GLU A 100 -2.81 11.00 4.91
N GLY A 101 -1.52 11.20 5.12
CA GLY A 101 -0.83 10.75 6.32
C GLY A 101 -0.55 9.26 6.32
N SER A 102 -1.09 8.52 7.27
CA SER A 102 -0.80 7.10 7.46
C SER A 102 -2.07 6.27 7.65
N PRO A 103 -2.93 6.16 6.64
CA PRO A 103 -4.13 5.35 6.72
C PRO A 103 -3.80 3.87 6.88
N ILE A 104 -4.61 3.16 7.68
CA ILE A 104 -4.53 1.72 7.86
C ILE A 104 -5.78 1.09 7.27
N PHE A 105 -5.59 0.19 6.31
CA PHE A 105 -6.64 -0.60 5.69
C PHE A 105 -6.64 -1.98 6.35
N THR A 106 -7.81 -2.45 6.74
CA THR A 106 -7.97 -3.79 7.31
C THR A 106 -8.71 -4.69 6.34
N ILE A 107 -8.10 -5.81 6.00
CA ILE A 107 -8.62 -6.77 5.04
C ILE A 107 -8.98 -8.05 5.79
N PRO A 108 -10.28 -8.35 6.00
CA PRO A 108 -10.72 -9.60 6.59
C PRO A 108 -10.56 -10.75 5.59
N LEU A 109 -9.89 -11.82 6.00
CA LEU A 109 -9.72 -13.03 5.20
C LEU A 109 -10.43 -14.22 5.86
N MET A 110 -11.18 -14.96 5.07
CA MET A 110 -11.66 -16.30 5.47
C MET A 110 -10.70 -17.33 4.94
N LEU A 111 -10.10 -18.08 5.85
CA LEU A 111 -9.17 -19.14 5.52
C LEU A 111 -9.92 -20.44 5.19
N ASP A 112 -9.28 -21.29 4.39
CA ASP A 112 -9.79 -22.62 4.11
C ASP A 112 -9.89 -23.45 5.41
N GLU A 113 -10.99 -24.16 5.61
CA GLU A 113 -11.22 -24.96 6.80
C GLU A 113 -10.22 -26.12 6.95
N ASN A 114 -9.66 -26.57 5.84
CA ASN A 114 -8.68 -27.66 5.78
C ASN A 114 -7.22 -27.18 5.84
N ILE A 115 -7.00 -25.92 6.17
CA ILE A 115 -5.64 -25.38 6.30
C ILE A 115 -4.87 -26.05 7.42
N ASP A 116 -3.63 -26.46 7.13
CA ASP A 116 -2.73 -26.98 8.14
C ASP A 116 -2.28 -25.86 9.09
N LEU A 117 -2.07 -26.20 10.37
CA LEU A 117 -1.49 -25.30 11.34
C LEU A 117 -0.04 -24.96 10.98
N GLY A 118 0.38 -23.77 11.34
CA GLY A 118 1.74 -23.29 11.16
C GLY A 118 1.82 -21.94 10.46
N GLU A 119 3.03 -21.52 10.19
CA GLU A 119 3.31 -20.26 9.50
C GLU A 119 2.88 -20.35 8.04
N LYS A 120 2.19 -19.31 7.58
CA LYS A 120 1.74 -19.16 6.20
C LYS A 120 2.21 -17.83 5.64
N SER A 121 2.54 -17.82 4.37
CA SER A 121 2.91 -16.63 3.63
C SER A 121 1.80 -16.24 2.67
N ILE A 122 1.49 -14.95 2.60
CA ILE A 122 0.56 -14.38 1.63
C ILE A 122 1.21 -13.21 0.92
N ASP A 123 0.84 -13.01 -0.34
CA ASP A 123 1.23 -11.85 -1.12
C ASP A 123 0.06 -10.88 -1.22
N VAL A 124 0.30 -9.62 -0.89
CA VAL A 124 -0.68 -8.53 -1.02
C VAL A 124 -0.27 -7.66 -2.18
N LEU A 125 -1.10 -7.62 -3.20
CA LEU A 125 -0.94 -6.74 -4.37
C LEU A 125 -1.76 -5.48 -4.15
N ILE A 126 -1.14 -4.32 -4.29
CA ILE A 126 -1.77 -3.03 -4.05
C ILE A 126 -1.73 -2.22 -5.34
N ASP A 127 -2.90 -1.90 -5.87
CA ASP A 127 -3.08 -1.00 -7.00
C ASP A 127 -3.67 0.32 -6.50
N TYR A 128 -2.99 1.43 -6.76
CA TYR A 128 -3.37 2.74 -6.24
C TYR A 128 -3.01 3.87 -7.20
N GLN A 129 -3.69 5.00 -7.02
CA GLN A 129 -3.46 6.23 -7.76
C GLN A 129 -3.33 7.41 -6.81
#